data_16310fe01cf23c14c47f08473220f628
#
_entry.id   16310fe01cf23c14c47f08473220f628
#
_cell.length_a   1.000
_cell.length_b   1.000
_cell.length_c   1.000
_cell.angle_alpha   90.00
_cell.angle_beta   90.00
_cell.angle_gamma   90.00
#
_symmetry.space_group_name_H-M   'P 1'
#
loop_
_entity.id
_entity.type
_entity.pdbx_description
1 polymer ?
#
loop_
_entity_poly.entity_id
_entity_poly.type
_entity_poly.pdbx_seq_one_letter_code
_entity_poly.pdbx_strand_id
1 'polypeptide(L)'
;MSIVVQKYGGTSVRTQSSREMIIENVKAMIEKDKQVVLVVSAIGRQGAPYATDTLIDMVNQVGVEADKRDMDMLMSCGETISSVILSNTLKSHGIEAVALTGFQAGILTTSNFGSASIVNINPQRIFHFLDQKKVVVVAGFQGIDSEGDITTLGRGGSDTTAAALGEALNAELIEIYTDVDGIMTADPRVVEKANVLESVTYDEIYQMAVYGAKVVDHNAVAIARRARKPLVIKNTFSSAEGTVIADEQQLREMLKESKKLITAITSHDHVVQVNIEVEQGDYSEALLNALEDHHIAMDMINFFENRKIFTIAQSKQNDLTKILKDLNLPFSYSEECSKLTVVGYKIHVVPGIIKRTVMSLTKRDIEILQSTDSNTTISFLVKKEHAKRAVQILHEEFEL
;
A
#
# COMPACT_ATOMS: atom_id res chain seq x y z
N MET A 1 7.26 -19.16 -22.98
CA MET A 1 7.82 -18.78 -21.66
C MET A 1 6.88 -17.79 -21.03
N SER A 2 6.53 -17.97 -19.77
CA SER A 2 5.73 -16.99 -19.03
C SER A 2 6.64 -15.95 -18.38
N ILE A 3 6.10 -14.75 -18.17
CA ILE A 3 6.85 -13.61 -17.63
C ILE A 3 6.54 -13.47 -16.14
N VAL A 4 7.58 -13.23 -15.33
CA VAL A 4 7.49 -12.84 -13.94
C VAL A 4 8.06 -11.44 -13.77
N VAL A 5 7.31 -10.57 -13.09
CA VAL A 5 7.78 -9.23 -12.71
C VAL A 5 8.18 -9.26 -11.24
N GLN A 6 9.42 -8.90 -10.93
CA GLN A 6 9.94 -8.85 -9.57
C GLN A 6 10.33 -7.42 -9.21
N LYS A 7 9.78 -6.87 -8.15
CA LYS A 7 10.15 -5.54 -7.65
C LYS A 7 11.03 -5.65 -6.42
N TYR A 8 12.11 -4.89 -6.39
CA TYR A 8 13.03 -4.81 -5.26
C TYR A 8 13.12 -3.39 -4.69
N GLY A 9 12.86 -3.27 -3.37
CA GLY A 9 12.94 -2.00 -2.65
C GLY A 9 14.38 -1.50 -2.44
N GLY A 10 14.54 -0.26 -2.00
CA GLY A 10 15.85 0.38 -1.84
C GLY A 10 16.80 -0.36 -0.88
N THR A 11 16.29 -1.01 0.14
CA THR A 11 17.09 -1.86 1.06
C THR A 11 17.60 -3.12 0.37
N SER A 12 16.81 -3.70 -0.52
CA SER A 12 17.14 -4.92 -1.26
C SER A 12 18.25 -4.71 -2.28
N VAL A 13 18.40 -3.51 -2.85
CA VAL A 13 19.44 -3.18 -3.83
C VAL A 13 20.68 -2.50 -3.22
N ARG A 14 20.67 -2.24 -1.90
CA ARG A 14 21.63 -1.37 -1.22
C ARG A 14 23.06 -1.93 -1.21
N THR A 15 23.24 -3.15 -0.76
CA THR A 15 24.57 -3.77 -0.56
C THR A 15 24.88 -4.79 -1.65
N GLN A 16 26.16 -5.15 -1.79
CA GLN A 16 26.53 -6.22 -2.70
C GLN A 16 25.87 -7.54 -2.30
N SER A 17 25.90 -7.90 -1.01
CA SER A 17 25.27 -9.13 -0.51
C SER A 17 23.76 -9.16 -0.75
N SER A 18 23.05 -8.02 -0.61
CA SER A 18 21.63 -7.95 -0.95
C SER A 18 21.38 -8.21 -2.44
N ARG A 19 22.22 -7.66 -3.31
CA ARG A 19 22.11 -7.89 -4.76
C ARG A 19 22.44 -9.33 -5.15
N GLU A 20 23.33 -10.00 -4.43
CA GLU A 20 23.60 -11.43 -4.61
C GLU A 20 22.35 -12.29 -4.35
N MET A 21 21.55 -11.94 -3.33
CA MET A 21 20.26 -12.61 -3.09
C MET A 21 19.26 -12.39 -4.25
N ILE A 22 19.24 -11.19 -4.85
CA ILE A 22 18.45 -10.93 -6.06
C ILE A 22 18.92 -11.84 -7.21
N ILE A 23 20.22 -12.02 -7.39
CA ILE A 23 20.78 -12.90 -8.42
C ILE A 23 20.28 -14.34 -8.25
N GLU A 24 20.28 -14.87 -7.03
CA GLU A 24 19.78 -16.21 -6.76
C GLU A 24 18.27 -16.34 -7.05
N ASN A 25 17.46 -15.34 -6.69
CA ASN A 25 16.05 -15.33 -7.05
C ASN A 25 15.84 -15.33 -8.57
N VAL A 26 16.62 -14.53 -9.30
CA VAL A 26 16.55 -14.47 -10.76
C VAL A 26 16.95 -15.80 -11.40
N LYS A 27 18.05 -16.42 -10.93
CA LYS A 27 18.49 -17.75 -11.40
C LYS A 27 17.39 -18.79 -11.21
N ALA A 28 16.78 -18.82 -10.01
CA ALA A 28 15.70 -19.76 -9.71
C ALA A 28 14.48 -19.60 -10.66
N MET A 29 14.20 -18.38 -11.13
CA MET A 29 13.15 -18.14 -12.14
C MET A 29 13.59 -18.59 -13.53
N ILE A 30 14.83 -18.33 -13.92
CA ILE A 30 15.38 -18.77 -15.22
C ILE A 30 15.41 -20.30 -15.29
N GLU A 31 15.79 -21.00 -14.22
CA GLU A 31 15.78 -22.46 -14.11
C GLU A 31 14.37 -23.04 -14.27
N LYS A 32 13.33 -22.29 -13.88
CA LYS A 32 11.90 -22.62 -14.11
C LYS A 32 11.38 -22.22 -15.49
N ASP A 33 12.27 -21.89 -16.43
CA ASP A 33 11.94 -21.43 -17.80
C ASP A 33 11.05 -20.18 -17.85
N LYS A 34 11.26 -19.24 -16.90
CA LYS A 34 10.56 -17.96 -16.82
C LYS A 34 11.40 -16.84 -17.43
N GLN A 35 10.74 -15.89 -18.09
CA GLN A 35 11.33 -14.60 -18.45
C GLN A 35 11.16 -13.63 -17.28
N VAL A 36 12.21 -12.87 -16.95
CA VAL A 36 12.23 -12.04 -15.74
C VAL A 36 12.35 -10.57 -16.11
N VAL A 37 11.44 -9.77 -15.56
CA VAL A 37 11.48 -8.30 -15.57
C VAL A 37 11.64 -7.82 -14.14
N LEU A 38 12.71 -7.08 -13.87
CA LEU A 38 12.98 -6.50 -12.55
C LEU A 38 12.55 -5.04 -12.53
N VAL A 39 11.95 -4.60 -11.43
CA VAL A 39 11.67 -3.20 -11.13
C VAL A 39 12.42 -2.82 -9.88
N VAL A 40 13.19 -1.74 -9.91
CA VAL A 40 14.02 -1.32 -8.77
C VAL A 40 13.64 0.06 -8.27
N SER A 41 13.72 0.24 -6.95
CA SER A 41 13.67 1.55 -6.29
C SER A 41 15.07 2.16 -6.19
N ALA A 42 15.16 3.43 -5.81
CA ALA A 42 16.41 4.11 -5.48
C ALA A 42 17.17 3.37 -4.37
N ILE A 43 18.51 3.42 -4.41
CA ILE A 43 19.38 2.67 -3.49
C ILE A 43 19.35 3.24 -2.08
N GLY A 44 18.96 2.42 -1.10
CA GLY A 44 19.07 2.76 0.33
C GLY A 44 17.81 3.44 0.88
N ARG A 45 17.99 4.15 1.99
CA ARG A 45 17.00 4.97 2.69
C ARG A 45 17.61 6.32 2.99
N GLN A 46 16.88 7.25 3.59
CA GLN A 46 17.34 8.57 3.99
C GLN A 46 18.76 8.52 4.59
N GLY A 47 19.64 9.39 4.10
CA GLY A 47 21.07 9.42 4.42
C GLY A 47 21.97 8.54 3.51
N ALA A 48 21.42 7.64 2.70
CA ALA A 48 22.19 6.96 1.66
C ALA A 48 22.36 7.90 0.43
N PRO A 49 23.51 7.91 -0.27
CA PRO A 49 23.82 8.94 -1.26
C PRO A 49 22.83 9.10 -2.42
N TYR A 50 22.15 8.00 -2.79
CA TYR A 50 21.26 7.96 -3.94
C TYR A 50 19.79 7.69 -3.57
N ALA A 51 19.44 7.78 -2.28
CA ALA A 51 18.09 7.63 -1.81
C ALA A 51 17.26 8.87 -2.19
N THR A 52 15.99 8.68 -2.53
CA THR A 52 15.07 9.75 -2.96
C THR A 52 15.05 10.92 -1.97
N ASP A 53 14.93 10.63 -0.65
CA ASP A 53 14.90 11.67 0.39
C ASP A 53 16.22 12.46 0.43
N THR A 54 17.37 11.82 0.20
CA THR A 54 18.68 12.48 0.17
C THR A 54 18.80 13.41 -1.05
N LEU A 55 18.28 12.99 -2.21
CA LEU A 55 18.25 13.84 -3.41
C LEU A 55 17.36 15.06 -3.19
N ILE A 56 16.19 14.90 -2.56
CA ILE A 56 15.29 15.99 -2.18
C ILE A 56 16.01 16.97 -1.23
N ASP A 57 16.68 16.45 -0.19
CA ASP A 57 17.41 17.28 0.78
C ASP A 57 18.52 18.12 0.12
N MET A 58 19.19 17.61 -0.93
CA MET A 58 20.21 18.35 -1.66
C MET A 58 19.64 19.62 -2.33
N VAL A 59 18.45 19.54 -2.93
CA VAL A 59 17.82 20.72 -3.54
C VAL A 59 17.28 21.67 -2.49
N ASN A 60 16.67 21.15 -1.43
CA ASN A 60 16.15 21.99 -0.33
C ASN A 60 17.25 22.85 0.32
N GLN A 61 18.51 22.36 0.33
CA GLN A 61 19.66 23.12 0.85
C GLN A 61 20.06 24.31 -0.04
N VAL A 62 19.60 24.38 -1.29
CA VAL A 62 19.87 25.53 -2.18
C VAL A 62 19.11 26.78 -1.72
N GLY A 63 18.02 26.62 -0.94
CA GLY A 63 17.31 27.72 -0.28
C GLY A 63 16.28 28.45 -1.16
N VAL A 64 15.91 27.86 -2.29
CA VAL A 64 14.77 28.29 -3.13
C VAL A 64 13.78 27.14 -3.27
N GLU A 65 12.51 27.47 -3.44
CA GLU A 65 11.48 26.44 -3.73
C GLU A 65 11.77 25.85 -5.11
N ALA A 66 11.97 24.54 -5.15
CA ALA A 66 12.25 23.83 -6.38
C ALA A 66 10.98 23.63 -7.21
N ASP A 67 11.08 23.79 -8.52
CA ASP A 67 10.01 23.42 -9.44
C ASP A 67 9.74 21.91 -9.35
N LYS A 68 8.46 21.53 -9.34
CA LYS A 68 8.07 20.11 -9.21
C LYS A 68 8.57 19.24 -10.37
N ARG A 69 8.64 19.81 -11.57
CA ARG A 69 9.17 19.17 -12.76
C ARG A 69 10.66 18.83 -12.59
N ASP A 70 11.46 19.78 -12.11
CA ASP A 70 12.88 19.59 -11.88
C ASP A 70 13.12 18.60 -10.72
N MET A 71 12.24 18.60 -9.70
CA MET A 71 12.28 17.62 -8.63
C MET A 71 12.01 16.21 -9.13
N ASP A 72 11.05 15.99 -10.02
CA ASP A 72 10.77 14.69 -10.61
C ASP A 72 11.96 14.19 -11.43
N MET A 73 12.59 15.05 -12.23
CA MET A 73 13.79 14.73 -12.98
C MET A 73 14.94 14.30 -12.04
N LEU A 74 15.17 15.03 -10.96
CA LEU A 74 16.22 14.68 -9.98
C LEU A 74 15.92 13.35 -9.27
N MET A 75 14.69 13.21 -8.74
CA MET A 75 14.30 11.99 -8.02
C MET A 75 14.45 10.74 -8.88
N SER A 76 14.11 10.82 -10.18
CA SER A 76 14.22 9.70 -11.12
C SER A 76 15.65 9.17 -11.29
N CYS A 77 16.66 9.96 -10.98
CA CYS A 77 18.08 9.55 -11.06
C CYS A 77 18.39 8.39 -10.10
N GLY A 78 17.75 8.32 -8.94
CA GLY A 78 17.99 7.28 -7.95
C GLY A 78 17.70 5.87 -8.49
N GLU A 79 16.54 5.69 -9.11
CA GLU A 79 16.12 4.43 -9.71
C GLU A 79 16.92 4.11 -10.99
N THR A 80 17.29 5.13 -11.75
CA THR A 80 18.15 4.97 -12.93
C THR A 80 19.52 4.42 -12.54
N ILE A 81 20.15 4.97 -11.51
CA ILE A 81 21.42 4.46 -10.96
C ILE A 81 21.26 3.02 -10.49
N SER A 82 20.18 2.74 -9.76
CA SER A 82 19.86 1.41 -9.23
C SER A 82 19.74 0.36 -10.34
N SER A 83 19.01 0.69 -11.41
CA SER A 83 18.78 -0.22 -12.55
C SER A 83 20.06 -0.56 -13.29
N VAL A 84 20.95 0.41 -13.49
CA VAL A 84 22.26 0.21 -14.15
C VAL A 84 23.18 -0.65 -13.28
N ILE A 85 23.24 -0.37 -11.97
CA ILE A 85 24.08 -1.17 -11.05
C ILE A 85 23.61 -2.62 -11.02
N LEU A 86 22.29 -2.86 -10.85
CA LEU A 86 21.75 -4.23 -10.80
C LEU A 86 21.95 -4.96 -12.13
N SER A 87 21.72 -4.31 -13.27
CA SER A 87 21.94 -4.89 -14.60
C SER A 87 23.40 -5.33 -14.77
N ASN A 88 24.37 -4.53 -14.31
CA ASN A 88 25.78 -4.91 -14.38
C ASN A 88 26.16 -6.00 -13.36
N THR A 89 25.52 -6.02 -12.19
CA THR A 89 25.68 -7.12 -11.22
C THR A 89 25.17 -8.45 -11.83
N LEU A 90 24.05 -8.47 -12.53
CA LEU A 90 23.55 -9.65 -13.24
C LEU A 90 24.58 -10.15 -14.27
N LYS A 91 25.13 -9.24 -15.09
CA LYS A 91 26.14 -9.57 -16.11
C LYS A 91 27.42 -10.16 -15.50
N SER A 92 27.87 -9.62 -14.36
CA SER A 92 29.05 -10.17 -13.67
C SER A 92 28.86 -11.60 -13.17
N HIS A 93 27.61 -12.07 -13.08
CA HIS A 93 27.24 -13.44 -12.72
C HIS A 93 26.81 -14.28 -13.94
N GLY A 94 27.14 -13.81 -15.17
CA GLY A 94 26.84 -14.55 -16.39
C GLY A 94 25.40 -14.47 -16.86
N ILE A 95 24.58 -13.59 -16.30
CA ILE A 95 23.19 -13.39 -16.71
C ILE A 95 23.11 -12.16 -17.61
N GLU A 96 22.76 -12.35 -18.89
CA GLU A 96 22.55 -11.25 -19.82
C GLU A 96 21.40 -10.36 -19.34
N ALA A 97 21.63 -9.05 -19.22
CA ALA A 97 20.65 -8.10 -18.69
C ALA A 97 20.74 -6.74 -19.40
N VAL A 98 19.66 -5.96 -19.33
CA VAL A 98 19.60 -4.60 -19.84
C VAL A 98 18.87 -3.70 -18.84
N ALA A 99 19.40 -2.50 -18.59
CA ALA A 99 18.74 -1.47 -17.80
C ALA A 99 17.90 -0.57 -18.72
N LEU A 100 16.67 -0.25 -18.26
CA LEU A 100 15.77 0.69 -18.92
C LEU A 100 15.26 1.72 -17.91
N THR A 101 15.18 2.99 -18.33
CA THR A 101 14.39 4.00 -17.61
C THR A 101 12.89 3.71 -17.78
N GLY A 102 12.04 4.37 -16.99
CA GLY A 102 10.57 4.27 -17.15
C GLY A 102 10.12 4.63 -18.57
N PHE A 103 10.66 5.70 -19.14
CA PHE A 103 10.42 6.08 -20.54
C PHE A 103 10.84 4.98 -21.52
N GLN A 104 12.04 4.44 -21.37
CA GLN A 104 12.55 3.37 -22.26
C GLN A 104 11.75 2.07 -22.12
N ALA A 105 11.13 1.84 -20.97
CA ALA A 105 10.18 0.75 -20.74
C ALA A 105 8.78 1.03 -21.32
N GLY A 106 8.56 2.24 -21.87
CA GLY A 106 7.33 2.66 -22.51
C GLY A 106 6.25 3.18 -21.58
N ILE A 107 6.60 3.64 -20.36
CA ILE A 107 5.66 4.15 -19.36
C ILE A 107 5.31 5.60 -19.67
N LEU A 108 4.06 5.84 -20.11
CA LEU A 108 3.47 7.16 -20.33
C LEU A 108 2.59 7.54 -19.15
N THR A 109 2.72 8.79 -18.69
CA THR A 109 2.04 9.31 -17.49
C THR A 109 1.27 10.60 -17.78
N THR A 110 0.50 11.04 -16.79
CA THR A 110 -0.02 12.42 -16.73
C THR A 110 1.08 13.39 -16.33
N SER A 111 0.90 14.70 -16.60
CA SER A 111 1.85 15.77 -16.23
C SER A 111 1.69 16.28 -14.78
N ASN A 112 1.13 15.47 -13.87
CA ASN A 112 1.00 15.83 -12.45
C ASN A 112 2.31 15.55 -11.72
N PHE A 113 3.27 16.46 -11.80
CA PHE A 113 4.58 16.30 -11.18
C PHE A 113 4.50 16.00 -9.69
N GLY A 114 5.30 15.02 -9.23
CA GLY A 114 5.33 14.49 -7.86
C GLY A 114 4.25 13.45 -7.53
N SER A 115 3.22 13.31 -8.38
CA SER A 115 2.11 12.35 -8.18
C SER A 115 1.42 11.98 -9.50
N ALA A 116 2.21 11.73 -10.53
CA ALA A 116 1.70 11.36 -11.85
C ALA A 116 0.99 9.99 -11.83
N SER A 117 0.02 9.82 -12.70
CA SER A 117 -0.67 8.55 -12.93
C SER A 117 -0.22 7.93 -14.25
N ILE A 118 -0.08 6.61 -14.29
CA ILE A 118 0.23 5.88 -15.53
C ILE A 118 -1.01 5.93 -16.43
N VAL A 119 -0.84 6.47 -17.63
CA VAL A 119 -1.88 6.57 -18.68
C VAL A 119 -1.83 5.33 -19.58
N ASN A 120 -0.62 4.93 -19.99
CA ASN A 120 -0.41 3.80 -20.89
C ASN A 120 1.00 3.23 -20.74
N ILE A 121 1.18 1.98 -21.10
CA ILE A 121 2.51 1.35 -21.23
C ILE A 121 2.60 0.70 -22.60
N ASN A 122 3.64 1.04 -23.35
CA ASN A 122 4.01 0.33 -24.57
C ASN A 122 5.18 -0.64 -24.29
N PRO A 123 4.92 -1.94 -24.09
CA PRO A 123 5.93 -2.90 -23.63
C PRO A 123 6.82 -3.47 -24.75
N GLN A 124 6.71 -3.00 -25.99
CA GLN A 124 7.40 -3.61 -27.13
C GLN A 124 8.91 -3.68 -26.96
N ARG A 125 9.52 -2.64 -26.35
CA ARG A 125 10.95 -2.63 -26.10
C ARG A 125 11.37 -3.66 -25.05
N ILE A 126 10.51 -3.90 -24.05
CA ILE A 126 10.73 -4.97 -23.06
C ILE A 126 10.68 -6.33 -23.78
N PHE A 127 9.64 -6.61 -24.56
CA PHE A 127 9.53 -7.86 -25.32
C PHE A 127 10.73 -8.08 -26.22
N HIS A 128 11.21 -7.04 -26.93
CA HIS A 128 12.40 -7.14 -27.78
C HIS A 128 13.63 -7.67 -27.03
N PHE A 129 13.85 -7.29 -25.78
CA PHE A 129 14.97 -7.78 -24.98
C PHE A 129 14.68 -9.15 -24.35
N LEU A 130 13.44 -9.43 -23.95
CA LEU A 130 13.04 -10.74 -23.46
C LEU A 130 13.19 -11.82 -24.55
N ASP A 131 12.89 -11.51 -25.81
CA ASP A 131 13.09 -12.40 -26.99
C ASP A 131 14.59 -12.73 -27.21
N GLN A 132 15.47 -11.82 -26.78
CA GLN A 132 16.92 -12.05 -26.74
C GLN A 132 17.39 -12.81 -25.49
N LYS A 133 16.46 -13.34 -24.68
CA LYS A 133 16.75 -14.03 -23.40
C LYS A 133 17.48 -13.15 -22.38
N LYS A 134 17.28 -11.83 -22.43
CA LYS A 134 17.85 -10.90 -21.44
C LYS A 134 16.89 -10.66 -20.30
N VAL A 135 17.42 -10.54 -19.10
CA VAL A 135 16.69 -9.97 -17.96
C VAL A 135 16.57 -8.46 -18.16
N VAL A 136 15.36 -7.93 -18.04
CA VAL A 136 15.11 -6.50 -18.19
C VAL A 136 15.00 -5.85 -16.81
N VAL A 137 15.85 -4.86 -16.53
CA VAL A 137 15.86 -4.12 -15.26
C VAL A 137 15.30 -2.73 -15.50
N VAL A 138 14.10 -2.45 -14.99
CA VAL A 138 13.40 -1.19 -15.18
C VAL A 138 13.58 -0.31 -13.94
N ALA A 139 13.92 0.96 -14.17
CA ALA A 139 13.84 1.97 -13.14
C ALA A 139 12.36 2.23 -12.76
N GLY A 140 11.94 1.85 -11.55
CA GLY A 140 10.59 2.09 -11.05
C GLY A 140 10.30 3.55 -10.75
N PHE A 141 9.10 3.85 -10.24
CA PHE A 141 8.71 5.17 -9.73
C PHE A 141 8.55 6.27 -10.78
N GLN A 142 9.01 6.10 -12.02
CA GLN A 142 9.12 7.14 -13.04
C GLN A 142 8.47 6.75 -14.37
N GLY A 143 8.04 7.77 -15.11
CA GLY A 143 7.59 7.69 -16.49
C GLY A 143 7.92 8.97 -17.24
N ILE A 144 7.25 9.18 -18.35
CA ILE A 144 7.34 10.39 -19.17
C ILE A 144 5.91 10.85 -19.49
N ASP A 145 5.70 12.15 -19.54
CA ASP A 145 4.43 12.71 -19.99
C ASP A 145 4.39 12.92 -21.52
N SER A 146 3.30 13.49 -22.04
CA SER A 146 3.13 13.76 -23.49
C SER A 146 4.07 14.81 -24.02
N GLU A 147 4.59 15.69 -23.17
CA GLU A 147 5.53 16.75 -23.56
C GLU A 147 6.99 16.29 -23.56
N GLY A 148 7.26 15.10 -23.05
CA GLY A 148 8.59 14.53 -22.96
C GLY A 148 9.28 14.80 -21.63
N ASP A 149 8.56 15.29 -20.63
CA ASP A 149 9.09 15.55 -19.31
C ASP A 149 9.03 14.30 -18.41
N ILE A 150 10.08 14.11 -17.62
CA ILE A 150 10.13 13.02 -16.65
C ILE A 150 9.15 13.34 -15.50
N THR A 151 8.36 12.34 -15.13
CA THR A 151 7.39 12.43 -14.04
C THR A 151 7.61 11.33 -13.03
N THR A 152 7.22 11.56 -11.78
CA THR A 152 7.25 10.55 -10.72
C THR A 152 5.85 10.19 -10.23
N LEU A 153 5.66 8.91 -9.85
CA LEU A 153 4.36 8.33 -9.47
C LEU A 153 3.98 8.58 -7.99
N GLY A 154 4.81 9.30 -7.27
CA GLY A 154 4.62 9.52 -5.84
C GLY A 154 4.92 8.28 -4.98
N ARG A 155 4.47 8.31 -3.73
CA ARG A 155 4.75 7.26 -2.75
C ARG A 155 4.26 5.89 -3.24
N GLY A 156 5.07 4.85 -3.06
CA GLY A 156 4.75 3.49 -3.55
C GLY A 156 4.92 3.30 -5.06
N GLY A 157 5.43 4.32 -5.79
CA GLY A 157 5.48 4.32 -7.24
C GLY A 157 6.24 3.17 -7.89
N SER A 158 7.24 2.57 -7.21
CA SER A 158 7.92 1.37 -7.74
C SER A 158 7.04 0.12 -7.67
N ASP A 159 6.20 -0.03 -6.64
CA ASP A 159 5.22 -1.12 -6.54
C ASP A 159 4.15 -0.94 -7.61
N THR A 160 3.67 0.30 -7.79
CA THR A 160 2.77 0.70 -8.88
C THR A 160 3.36 0.39 -10.26
N THR A 161 4.64 0.70 -10.48
CA THR A 161 5.36 0.36 -11.73
C THR A 161 5.36 -1.15 -11.98
N ALA A 162 5.67 -1.96 -10.95
CA ALA A 162 5.71 -3.41 -11.08
C ALA A 162 4.33 -4.00 -11.41
N ALA A 163 3.28 -3.52 -10.74
CA ALA A 163 1.91 -3.95 -11.01
C ALA A 163 1.46 -3.58 -12.44
N ALA A 164 1.75 -2.36 -12.88
CA ALA A 164 1.39 -1.88 -14.21
C ALA A 164 2.17 -2.60 -15.33
N LEU A 165 3.45 -2.90 -15.12
CA LEU A 165 4.23 -3.74 -16.03
C LEU A 165 3.70 -5.18 -16.03
N GLY A 166 3.30 -5.73 -14.88
CA GLY A 166 2.67 -7.03 -14.80
C GLY A 166 1.39 -7.13 -15.62
N GLU A 167 0.56 -6.07 -15.62
CA GLU A 167 -0.61 -5.95 -16.48
C GLU A 167 -0.22 -5.87 -17.96
N ALA A 168 0.66 -4.92 -18.33
CA ALA A 168 1.04 -4.65 -19.71
C ALA A 168 1.77 -5.82 -20.39
N LEU A 169 2.54 -6.59 -19.65
CA LEU A 169 3.27 -7.76 -20.09
C LEU A 169 2.45 -9.06 -20.01
N ASN A 170 1.24 -8.99 -19.53
CA ASN A 170 0.42 -10.16 -19.20
C ASN A 170 1.18 -11.18 -18.33
N ALA A 171 1.92 -10.70 -17.33
CA ALA A 171 2.75 -11.53 -16.46
C ALA A 171 1.93 -12.64 -15.76
N GLU A 172 2.56 -13.77 -15.53
CA GLU A 172 1.98 -14.86 -14.75
C GLU A 172 1.88 -14.48 -13.27
N LEU A 173 2.89 -13.76 -12.77
CA LEU A 173 3.06 -13.42 -11.37
C LEU A 173 3.79 -12.10 -11.22
N ILE A 174 3.42 -11.34 -10.18
CA ILE A 174 4.13 -10.13 -9.73
C ILE A 174 4.63 -10.38 -8.31
N GLU A 175 5.94 -10.32 -8.09
CA GLU A 175 6.55 -10.49 -6.78
C GLU A 175 7.09 -9.14 -6.29
N ILE A 176 6.68 -8.73 -5.09
CA ILE A 176 7.18 -7.53 -4.42
C ILE A 176 8.06 -7.95 -3.28
N TYR A 177 9.36 -7.74 -3.44
CA TYR A 177 10.36 -8.03 -2.43
C TYR A 177 10.60 -6.82 -1.53
N THR A 178 10.53 -7.07 -0.23
CA THR A 178 10.68 -6.07 0.85
C THR A 178 11.57 -6.63 1.96
N ASP A 179 11.56 -6.02 3.13
CA ASP A 179 12.32 -6.44 4.33
C ASP A 179 11.45 -7.16 5.38
N VAL A 180 10.22 -7.55 5.01
CA VAL A 180 9.32 -8.35 5.86
C VAL A 180 8.95 -9.67 5.18
N ASP A 181 8.68 -10.71 5.95
CA ASP A 181 8.41 -12.06 5.43
C ASP A 181 7.06 -12.21 4.70
N GLY A 182 6.22 -11.21 4.78
CA GLY A 182 4.90 -11.18 4.17
C GLY A 182 3.96 -10.23 4.91
N ILE A 183 2.67 -10.38 4.66
CA ILE A 183 1.62 -9.64 5.35
C ILE A 183 1.30 -10.40 6.63
N MET A 184 1.24 -9.69 7.76
CA MET A 184 1.02 -10.29 9.07
C MET A 184 -0.40 -10.12 9.56
N THR A 185 -0.85 -11.00 10.45
CA THR A 185 -2.17 -10.99 11.10
C THR A 185 -2.41 -9.75 11.97
N ALA A 186 -1.32 -9.11 12.43
CA ALA A 186 -1.32 -7.80 13.11
C ALA A 186 0.06 -7.15 12.97
N ASP A 187 0.20 -5.88 13.40
CA ASP A 187 1.52 -5.23 13.47
C ASP A 187 2.41 -5.96 14.50
N PRO A 188 3.56 -6.52 14.11
CA PRO A 188 4.44 -7.25 15.03
C PRO A 188 5.01 -6.39 16.15
N ARG A 189 5.01 -5.05 15.99
CA ARG A 189 5.39 -4.11 17.06
C ARG A 189 4.31 -4.00 18.16
N VAL A 190 3.10 -4.45 17.86
CA VAL A 190 1.95 -4.47 18.78
C VAL A 190 1.70 -5.88 19.29
N VAL A 191 1.79 -6.89 18.43
CA VAL A 191 1.53 -8.29 18.73
C VAL A 191 2.77 -9.11 18.36
N GLU A 192 3.57 -9.51 19.35
CA GLU A 192 4.81 -10.28 19.13
C GLU A 192 4.57 -11.64 18.45
N LYS A 193 3.39 -12.22 18.65
CA LYS A 193 2.98 -13.50 18.07
C LYS A 193 2.20 -13.37 16.76
N ALA A 194 2.27 -12.20 16.11
CA ALA A 194 1.65 -12.05 14.79
C ALA A 194 2.26 -13.03 13.79
N ASN A 195 1.40 -13.72 13.05
CA ASN A 195 1.78 -14.73 12.06
C ASN A 195 1.78 -14.14 10.64
N VAL A 196 2.64 -14.66 9.76
CA VAL A 196 2.60 -14.34 8.33
C VAL A 196 1.38 -15.04 7.72
N LEU A 197 0.59 -14.29 6.95
CA LEU A 197 -0.53 -14.82 6.19
C LEU A 197 -0.02 -15.55 4.95
N GLU A 198 -0.47 -16.77 4.72
CA GLU A 198 -0.17 -17.50 3.47
C GLU A 198 -0.84 -16.84 2.28
N SER A 199 -2.06 -16.35 2.48
CA SER A 199 -2.83 -15.68 1.43
C SER A 199 -3.82 -14.67 1.96
N VAL A 200 -4.17 -13.72 1.10
CA VAL A 200 -5.17 -12.68 1.36
C VAL A 200 -5.83 -12.27 0.05
N THR A 201 -7.13 -11.94 0.07
CA THR A 201 -7.79 -11.41 -1.13
C THR A 201 -7.42 -9.95 -1.39
N TYR A 202 -7.61 -9.48 -2.63
CA TYR A 202 -7.43 -8.06 -2.97
C TYR A 202 -8.30 -7.13 -2.11
N ASP A 203 -9.54 -7.54 -1.77
CA ASP A 203 -10.42 -6.74 -0.94
C ASP A 203 -9.91 -6.63 0.50
N GLU A 204 -9.44 -7.72 1.08
CA GLU A 204 -8.88 -7.73 2.43
C GLU A 204 -7.60 -6.90 2.53
N ILE A 205 -6.65 -7.08 1.59
CA ILE A 205 -5.40 -6.31 1.62
C ILE A 205 -5.63 -4.82 1.37
N TYR A 206 -6.57 -4.46 0.51
CA TYR A 206 -6.95 -3.07 0.31
C TYR A 206 -7.44 -2.44 1.62
N GLN A 207 -8.33 -3.13 2.34
CA GLN A 207 -8.80 -2.66 3.65
C GLN A 207 -7.66 -2.59 4.67
N MET A 208 -6.80 -3.60 4.72
CA MET A 208 -5.63 -3.57 5.62
C MET A 208 -4.70 -2.39 5.31
N ALA A 209 -4.44 -2.10 4.05
CA ALA A 209 -3.57 -0.99 3.62
C ALA A 209 -4.18 0.38 3.95
N VAL A 210 -5.48 0.56 3.75
CA VAL A 210 -6.20 1.80 4.11
C VAL A 210 -6.19 2.02 5.63
N TYR A 211 -6.30 0.95 6.43
CA TYR A 211 -6.45 1.03 7.88
C TYR A 211 -5.20 0.65 8.69
N GLY A 212 -4.01 0.75 8.11
CA GLY A 212 -2.77 0.76 8.88
C GLY A 212 -1.67 -0.23 8.50
N ALA A 213 -1.94 -1.26 7.70
CA ALA A 213 -0.90 -2.18 7.23
C ALA A 213 -0.13 -1.57 6.05
N LYS A 214 1.10 -1.12 6.29
CA LYS A 214 1.94 -0.44 5.29
C LYS A 214 2.90 -1.41 4.57
N VAL A 215 2.43 -2.55 4.11
CA VAL A 215 3.31 -3.57 3.50
C VAL A 215 3.35 -3.46 1.98
N VAL A 216 2.25 -3.04 1.35
CA VAL A 216 2.15 -2.88 -0.11
C VAL A 216 1.38 -1.60 -0.43
N ASP A 217 1.72 -0.98 -1.56
CA ASP A 217 1.01 0.21 -2.04
C ASP A 217 -0.39 -0.14 -2.56
N HIS A 218 -1.40 0.64 -2.15
CA HIS A 218 -2.80 0.39 -2.52
C HIS A 218 -3.06 0.54 -4.03
N ASN A 219 -2.31 1.40 -4.75
CA ASN A 219 -2.43 1.53 -6.21
C ASN A 219 -1.91 0.27 -6.89
N ALA A 220 -0.81 -0.31 -6.40
CA ALA A 220 -0.29 -1.57 -6.93
C ALA A 220 -1.32 -2.70 -6.76
N VAL A 221 -1.97 -2.79 -5.59
CA VAL A 221 -3.05 -3.76 -5.34
C VAL A 221 -4.24 -3.52 -6.28
N ALA A 222 -4.66 -2.27 -6.47
CA ALA A 222 -5.79 -1.92 -7.35
C ALA A 222 -5.51 -2.29 -8.81
N ILE A 223 -4.29 -2.04 -9.32
CA ILE A 223 -3.87 -2.42 -10.66
C ILE A 223 -3.85 -3.94 -10.82
N ALA A 224 -3.22 -4.66 -9.90
CA ALA A 224 -3.12 -6.12 -9.94
C ALA A 224 -4.51 -6.78 -9.89
N ARG A 225 -5.42 -6.26 -9.05
CA ARG A 225 -6.83 -6.67 -8.99
C ARG A 225 -7.53 -6.49 -10.33
N ARG A 226 -7.44 -5.29 -10.94
CA ARG A 226 -8.06 -4.99 -12.23
C ARG A 226 -7.53 -5.91 -13.33
N ALA A 227 -6.24 -6.17 -13.33
CA ALA A 227 -5.55 -7.05 -14.28
C ALA A 227 -5.74 -8.54 -13.97
N ARG A 228 -6.30 -8.89 -12.82
CA ARG A 228 -6.38 -10.27 -12.27
C ARG A 228 -5.02 -10.97 -12.26
N LYS A 229 -3.97 -10.25 -11.81
CA LYS A 229 -2.61 -10.77 -11.72
C LYS A 229 -2.25 -11.04 -10.26
N PRO A 230 -1.91 -12.27 -9.87
CA PRO A 230 -1.47 -12.55 -8.51
C PRO A 230 -0.26 -11.70 -8.14
N LEU A 231 -0.30 -11.15 -6.91
CA LEU A 231 0.82 -10.50 -6.25
C LEU A 231 1.36 -11.42 -5.16
N VAL A 232 2.67 -11.49 -4.99
CA VAL A 232 3.28 -12.16 -3.84
C VAL A 232 4.20 -11.18 -3.13
N ILE A 233 3.99 -11.01 -1.83
CA ILE A 233 4.86 -10.21 -0.98
C ILE A 233 5.90 -11.14 -0.35
N LYS A 234 7.17 -10.86 -0.57
CA LYS A 234 8.29 -11.70 -0.11
C LYS A 234 9.36 -10.89 0.59
N ASN A 235 10.11 -11.56 1.44
CA ASN A 235 11.33 -10.99 2.01
C ASN A 235 12.51 -11.22 1.08
N THR A 236 13.31 -10.17 0.85
CA THR A 236 14.56 -10.30 0.09
C THR A 236 15.61 -11.16 0.82
N PHE A 237 15.54 -11.16 2.17
CA PHE A 237 16.61 -11.66 3.05
C PHE A 237 16.27 -13.00 3.73
N SER A 238 15.12 -13.60 3.44
CA SER A 238 14.71 -14.88 3.98
C SER A 238 14.18 -15.80 2.88
N SER A 239 14.07 -17.08 3.19
CA SER A 239 13.48 -18.09 2.32
C SER A 239 11.96 -18.28 2.54
N ALA A 240 11.31 -17.37 3.27
CA ALA A 240 9.88 -17.44 3.51
C ALA A 240 9.12 -17.36 2.17
N GLU A 241 8.06 -18.16 2.05
CA GLU A 241 7.25 -18.22 0.83
C GLU A 241 6.50 -16.92 0.57
N GLY A 242 6.25 -16.15 1.63
CA GLY A 242 5.58 -14.85 1.56
C GLY A 242 4.06 -14.98 1.64
N THR A 243 3.36 -13.91 1.23
CA THR A 243 1.91 -13.84 1.21
C THR A 243 1.40 -13.69 -0.22
N VAL A 244 0.53 -14.59 -0.65
CA VAL A 244 -0.13 -14.53 -1.97
C VAL A 244 -1.36 -13.62 -1.89
N ILE A 245 -1.44 -12.63 -2.77
CA ILE A 245 -2.60 -11.73 -2.93
C ILE A 245 -3.24 -12.04 -4.28
N ALA A 246 -4.51 -12.48 -4.29
CA ALA A 246 -5.22 -12.78 -5.52
C ALA A 246 -6.75 -12.70 -5.28
N ASP A 247 -7.56 -12.97 -6.31
CA ASP A 247 -8.98 -13.16 -6.09
C ASP A 247 -9.28 -14.53 -5.43
N GLU A 248 -10.48 -14.69 -4.89
CA GLU A 248 -10.86 -15.90 -4.15
C GLU A 248 -10.73 -17.18 -5.00
N GLN A 249 -11.09 -17.10 -6.28
CA GLN A 249 -11.03 -18.25 -7.18
C GLN A 249 -9.57 -18.66 -7.42
N GLN A 250 -8.70 -17.69 -7.70
CA GLN A 250 -7.26 -17.91 -7.90
C GLN A 250 -6.61 -18.50 -6.63
N LEU A 251 -6.96 -17.98 -5.44
CA LEU A 251 -6.43 -18.51 -4.17
C LEU A 251 -6.84 -19.97 -3.96
N ARG A 252 -8.07 -20.35 -4.23
CA ARG A 252 -8.53 -21.75 -4.14
C ARG A 252 -7.78 -22.67 -5.10
N GLU A 253 -7.50 -22.19 -6.31
CA GLU A 253 -6.74 -22.94 -7.32
C GLU A 253 -5.27 -23.10 -6.95
N MET A 254 -4.66 -22.07 -6.34
CA MET A 254 -3.24 -22.05 -5.97
C MET A 254 -2.93 -22.80 -4.68
N LEU A 255 -3.76 -22.68 -3.64
CA LEU A 255 -3.42 -23.10 -2.27
C LEU A 255 -4.17 -24.34 -1.79
N LYS A 256 -5.25 -24.76 -2.42
CA LYS A 256 -6.04 -25.97 -2.09
C LYS A 256 -6.58 -26.05 -0.65
N GLU A 257 -6.56 -24.97 0.11
CA GLU A 257 -6.96 -24.94 1.53
C GLU A 257 -8.21 -24.09 1.78
N SER A 258 -8.90 -24.36 2.91
CA SER A 258 -10.02 -23.56 3.39
C SER A 258 -9.51 -22.32 4.13
N LYS A 259 -9.95 -21.15 3.73
CA LYS A 259 -9.54 -19.86 4.29
C LYS A 259 -10.02 -19.67 5.74
N LYS A 260 -9.17 -19.12 6.62
CA LYS A 260 -9.59 -18.64 7.94
C LYS A 260 -10.63 -17.54 7.79
N LEU A 261 -11.59 -17.51 8.73
CA LEU A 261 -12.70 -16.57 8.71
C LEU A 261 -12.26 -15.12 8.97
N ILE A 262 -11.34 -14.95 9.92
CA ILE A 262 -10.70 -13.67 10.25
C ILE A 262 -9.26 -13.74 9.79
N THR A 263 -8.86 -12.72 9.08
CA THR A 263 -7.56 -12.64 8.43
C THR A 263 -6.58 -11.83 9.26
N ALA A 264 -7.00 -10.64 9.73
CA ALA A 264 -6.10 -9.75 10.45
C ALA A 264 -6.85 -8.77 11.36
N ILE A 265 -6.09 -8.15 12.28
CA ILE A 265 -6.54 -7.02 13.08
C ILE A 265 -5.59 -5.86 12.88
N THR A 266 -6.13 -4.72 12.47
CA THR A 266 -5.37 -3.49 12.25
C THR A 266 -5.85 -2.39 13.17
N SER A 267 -5.02 -1.38 13.40
CA SER A 267 -5.41 -0.15 14.09
C SER A 267 -4.89 1.07 13.34
N HIS A 268 -5.71 2.11 13.32
CA HIS A 268 -5.37 3.41 12.75
C HIS A 268 -5.60 4.50 13.80
N ASP A 269 -4.50 5.18 14.16
CA ASP A 269 -4.51 6.27 15.13
C ASP A 269 -4.87 7.62 14.49
N HIS A 270 -4.93 8.67 15.31
CA HIS A 270 -5.20 10.03 14.87
C HIS A 270 -6.58 10.24 14.24
N VAL A 271 -7.56 9.58 14.83
CA VAL A 271 -8.98 9.69 14.47
C VAL A 271 -9.70 10.55 15.52
N VAL A 272 -10.59 11.42 15.07
CA VAL A 272 -11.47 12.22 15.93
C VAL A 272 -12.91 11.86 15.60
N GLN A 273 -13.70 11.52 16.63
CA GLN A 273 -15.14 11.38 16.48
C GLN A 273 -15.81 12.74 16.63
N VAL A 274 -16.69 13.02 15.71
CA VAL A 274 -17.50 14.25 15.66
C VAL A 274 -18.94 13.88 15.98
N ASN A 275 -19.54 14.59 16.93
CA ASN A 275 -20.95 14.50 17.23
C ASN A 275 -21.58 15.87 17.01
N ILE A 276 -22.54 15.96 16.09
CA ILE A 276 -23.28 17.18 15.76
C ILE A 276 -24.73 16.97 16.20
N GLU A 277 -25.22 17.82 17.05
CA GLU A 277 -26.63 17.84 17.43
C GLU A 277 -27.42 18.68 16.43
N VAL A 278 -28.54 18.17 15.96
CA VAL A 278 -29.40 18.82 14.98
C VAL A 278 -30.81 18.96 15.59
N GLU A 279 -31.21 20.20 15.89
CA GLU A 279 -32.60 20.49 16.20
C GLU A 279 -33.32 20.83 14.90
N GLN A 280 -34.39 20.14 14.60
CA GLN A 280 -35.35 20.33 13.49
C GLN A 280 -34.91 21.27 12.35
N GLY A 281 -34.24 20.73 11.33
CA GLY A 281 -33.86 21.44 10.11
C GLY A 281 -32.92 20.58 9.28
N ASP A 282 -33.03 20.65 7.97
CA ASP A 282 -32.16 19.92 7.06
C ASP A 282 -30.84 20.66 6.83
N TYR A 283 -29.94 20.64 7.82
CA TYR A 283 -28.59 21.18 7.67
C TYR A 283 -27.63 20.23 6.95
N SER A 284 -28.13 19.08 6.50
CA SER A 284 -27.29 18.03 5.91
C SER A 284 -26.66 18.49 4.61
N GLU A 285 -27.36 19.20 3.74
CA GLU A 285 -26.84 19.66 2.45
C GLU A 285 -25.72 20.70 2.62
N ALA A 286 -25.95 21.73 3.42
CA ALA A 286 -24.93 22.77 3.67
C ALA A 286 -23.66 22.20 4.31
N LEU A 287 -23.81 21.26 5.27
CA LEU A 287 -22.69 20.58 5.89
C LEU A 287 -21.94 19.71 4.89
N LEU A 288 -22.65 18.91 4.10
CA LEU A 288 -22.03 18.00 3.13
C LEU A 288 -21.29 18.77 2.02
N ASN A 289 -21.87 19.84 1.52
CA ASN A 289 -21.20 20.71 0.55
C ASN A 289 -19.93 21.35 1.13
N ALA A 290 -19.98 21.87 2.36
CA ALA A 290 -18.82 22.43 3.00
C ALA A 290 -17.71 21.40 3.27
N LEU A 291 -18.05 20.16 3.62
CA LEU A 291 -17.08 19.07 3.78
C LEU A 291 -16.41 18.73 2.44
N GLU A 292 -17.15 18.70 1.34
CA GLU A 292 -16.64 18.45 0.00
C GLU A 292 -15.70 19.57 -0.44
N ASP A 293 -16.10 20.82 -0.32
CA ASP A 293 -15.31 22.00 -0.69
C ASP A 293 -13.96 22.08 0.04
N HIS A 294 -13.93 21.62 1.31
CA HIS A 294 -12.71 21.60 2.13
C HIS A 294 -11.96 20.26 2.10
N HIS A 295 -12.37 19.33 1.25
CA HIS A 295 -11.78 18.01 1.12
C HIS A 295 -11.66 17.28 2.46
N ILE A 296 -12.75 17.28 3.25
CA ILE A 296 -12.85 16.56 4.53
C ILE A 296 -13.61 15.25 4.31
N ALA A 297 -12.89 14.15 4.29
CA ALA A 297 -13.48 12.83 4.21
C ALA A 297 -14.06 12.39 5.57
N MET A 298 -15.29 11.89 5.56
CA MET A 298 -15.93 11.27 6.72
C MET A 298 -15.76 9.74 6.66
N ASP A 299 -15.58 9.12 7.83
CA ASP A 299 -15.59 7.67 8.01
C ASP A 299 -16.50 7.30 9.19
N MET A 300 -16.86 6.02 9.36
CA MET A 300 -17.74 5.50 10.41
C MET A 300 -19.02 6.32 10.58
N ILE A 301 -19.75 6.56 9.49
CA ILE A 301 -20.85 7.51 9.43
C ILE A 301 -22.13 6.90 10.01
N ASN A 302 -22.73 7.59 10.99
CA ASN A 302 -24.04 7.27 11.56
C ASN A 302 -24.89 8.55 11.62
N PHE A 303 -25.93 8.63 10.82
CA PHE A 303 -26.88 9.74 10.84
C PHE A 303 -28.19 9.31 11.50
N PHE A 304 -28.48 9.94 12.63
CA PHE A 304 -29.74 9.81 13.37
C PHE A 304 -30.61 11.04 13.12
N GLU A 305 -31.87 10.98 13.53
CA GLU A 305 -32.84 12.06 13.34
C GLU A 305 -32.39 13.39 13.97
N ASN A 306 -31.82 13.32 15.19
CA ASN A 306 -31.44 14.49 16.00
C ASN A 306 -29.93 14.64 16.17
N ARG A 307 -29.12 13.79 15.59
CA ARG A 307 -27.65 13.87 15.68
C ARG A 307 -26.97 13.16 14.51
N LYS A 308 -25.79 13.63 14.19
CA LYS A 308 -24.91 13.04 13.20
C LYS A 308 -23.56 12.71 13.85
N ILE A 309 -23.15 11.46 13.78
CA ILE A 309 -21.89 10.99 14.34
C ILE A 309 -21.05 10.41 13.22
N PHE A 310 -19.82 10.88 13.10
CA PHE A 310 -18.85 10.36 12.14
C PHE A 310 -17.44 10.57 12.62
N THR A 311 -16.47 9.99 11.96
CA THR A 311 -15.06 10.21 12.27
C THR A 311 -14.35 10.92 11.13
N ILE A 312 -13.31 11.69 11.48
CA ILE A 312 -12.42 12.38 10.56
C ILE A 312 -10.97 12.15 10.96
N ALA A 313 -10.04 12.41 10.05
CA ALA A 313 -8.63 12.51 10.39
C ALA A 313 -8.37 13.70 11.32
N GLN A 314 -7.57 13.53 12.36
CA GLN A 314 -7.24 14.57 13.35
C GLN A 314 -6.68 15.85 12.70
N SER A 315 -5.93 15.71 11.59
CA SER A 315 -5.38 16.85 10.83
C SER A 315 -6.44 17.79 10.25
N LYS A 316 -7.69 17.31 10.09
CA LYS A 316 -8.83 18.06 9.54
C LYS A 316 -9.73 18.68 10.61
N GLN A 317 -9.46 18.47 11.88
CA GLN A 317 -10.30 18.92 12.98
C GLN A 317 -10.46 20.45 13.03
N ASN A 318 -9.36 21.19 12.80
CA ASN A 318 -9.41 22.67 12.84
C ASN A 318 -10.24 23.25 11.69
N ASP A 319 -10.15 22.65 10.50
CA ASP A 319 -10.93 23.08 9.33
C ASP A 319 -12.41 22.80 9.57
N LEU A 320 -12.76 21.61 10.04
CA LEU A 320 -14.14 21.26 10.39
C LEU A 320 -14.70 22.15 11.50
N THR A 321 -13.91 22.50 12.51
CA THR A 321 -14.34 23.39 13.59
C THR A 321 -14.79 24.76 13.08
N LYS A 322 -14.09 25.32 12.08
CA LYS A 322 -14.48 26.60 11.45
C LYS A 322 -15.82 26.43 10.72
N ILE A 323 -15.95 25.40 9.90
CA ILE A 323 -17.18 25.10 9.15
C ILE A 323 -18.40 24.97 10.09
N LEU A 324 -18.26 24.19 11.17
CA LEU A 324 -19.36 23.96 12.10
C LEU A 324 -19.77 25.24 12.85
N LYS A 325 -18.82 26.11 13.18
CA LYS A 325 -19.11 27.43 13.78
C LYS A 325 -19.80 28.37 12.79
N ASP A 326 -19.34 28.41 11.54
CA ASP A 326 -19.94 29.25 10.50
C ASP A 326 -21.38 28.82 10.18
N LEU A 327 -21.66 27.52 10.27
CA LEU A 327 -23.01 26.96 10.11
C LEU A 327 -23.85 27.04 11.40
N ASN A 328 -23.30 27.56 12.52
CA ASN A 328 -23.96 27.61 13.83
C ASN A 328 -24.48 26.25 14.32
N LEU A 329 -23.80 25.16 13.99
CA LEU A 329 -24.17 23.81 14.41
C LEU A 329 -23.56 23.49 15.79
N PRO A 330 -24.34 23.03 16.79
CA PRO A 330 -23.80 22.52 18.03
C PRO A 330 -23.03 21.22 17.79
N PHE A 331 -21.80 21.15 18.29
CA PHE A 331 -20.95 19.97 18.12
C PHE A 331 -20.09 19.66 19.32
N SER A 332 -19.65 18.42 19.40
CA SER A 332 -18.63 17.95 20.35
C SER A 332 -17.66 16.99 19.69
N TYR A 333 -16.46 16.87 20.24
CA TYR A 333 -15.44 15.95 19.78
C TYR A 333 -15.09 14.91 20.85
N SER A 334 -14.88 13.66 20.43
CA SER A 334 -14.08 12.70 21.17
C SER A 334 -12.71 12.61 20.49
N GLU A 335 -11.72 13.22 21.11
CA GLU A 335 -10.34 13.26 20.63
C GLU A 335 -9.55 12.04 21.09
N GLU A 336 -8.30 11.91 20.58
CA GLU A 336 -7.40 10.81 20.95
C GLU A 336 -8.07 9.44 20.77
N CYS A 337 -8.66 9.22 19.57
CA CYS A 337 -9.28 7.96 19.23
C CYS A 337 -8.42 7.16 18.24
N SER A 338 -8.64 5.84 18.25
CA SER A 338 -8.10 4.89 17.29
C SER A 338 -9.21 4.02 16.75
N LYS A 339 -9.19 3.80 15.45
CA LYS A 339 -10.08 2.86 14.75
C LYS A 339 -9.41 1.50 14.71
N LEU A 340 -10.01 0.51 15.37
CA LEU A 340 -9.65 -0.90 15.29
C LEU A 340 -10.45 -1.55 14.16
N THR A 341 -9.81 -2.33 13.32
CA THR A 341 -10.51 -3.01 12.22
C THR A 341 -10.18 -4.51 12.25
N VAL A 342 -11.22 -5.31 12.41
CA VAL A 342 -11.19 -6.77 12.22
C VAL A 342 -11.43 -7.03 10.75
N VAL A 343 -10.49 -7.64 10.05
CA VAL A 343 -10.54 -7.93 8.62
C VAL A 343 -10.80 -9.41 8.41
N GLY A 344 -11.68 -9.74 7.49
CA GLY A 344 -11.96 -11.13 7.13
C GLY A 344 -12.89 -11.24 5.93
N TYR A 345 -12.92 -12.42 5.33
CA TYR A 345 -13.74 -12.65 4.15
C TYR A 345 -15.23 -12.78 4.52
N LYS A 346 -16.08 -11.94 3.90
CA LYS A 346 -17.56 -11.93 4.16
C LYS A 346 -17.89 -11.88 5.64
N ILE A 347 -17.09 -11.19 6.42
CA ILE A 347 -17.17 -11.18 7.89
C ILE A 347 -18.53 -10.70 8.44
N HIS A 348 -19.24 -9.84 7.68
CA HIS A 348 -20.53 -9.26 8.07
C HIS A 348 -21.66 -10.31 8.17
N VAL A 349 -21.60 -11.40 7.41
CA VAL A 349 -22.62 -12.48 7.46
C VAL A 349 -22.31 -13.56 8.49
N VAL A 350 -21.19 -13.45 9.20
CA VAL A 350 -20.78 -14.47 10.16
C VAL A 350 -21.35 -14.16 11.54
N PRO A 351 -22.28 -14.99 12.05
CA PRO A 351 -22.84 -14.76 13.36
C PRO A 351 -21.79 -14.85 14.48
N GLY A 352 -21.89 -13.94 15.44
CA GLY A 352 -21.11 -14.03 16.67
C GLY A 352 -19.81 -13.26 16.68
N ILE A 353 -19.25 -12.78 15.57
CA ILE A 353 -17.99 -12.01 15.56
C ILE A 353 -18.15 -10.70 16.34
N ILE A 354 -19.20 -9.93 16.07
CA ILE A 354 -19.49 -8.68 16.82
C ILE A 354 -19.61 -8.99 18.31
N LYS A 355 -20.40 -10.03 18.66
CA LYS A 355 -20.55 -10.42 20.08
C LYS A 355 -19.20 -10.76 20.72
N ARG A 356 -18.39 -11.61 20.07
CA ARG A 356 -17.06 -11.98 20.59
C ARG A 356 -16.18 -10.75 20.78
N THR A 357 -16.09 -9.87 19.78
CA THR A 357 -15.31 -8.64 19.85
C THR A 357 -15.78 -7.74 21.01
N VAL A 358 -17.07 -7.43 21.06
CA VAL A 358 -17.63 -6.55 22.10
C VAL A 358 -17.40 -7.13 23.49
N MET A 359 -17.70 -8.41 23.70
CA MET A 359 -17.52 -9.07 25.00
C MET A 359 -16.05 -9.14 25.43
N SER A 360 -15.12 -9.38 24.48
CA SER A 360 -13.69 -9.45 24.78
C SER A 360 -13.10 -8.10 25.18
N LEU A 361 -13.55 -7.02 24.55
CA LEU A 361 -13.13 -5.66 24.90
C LEU A 361 -13.78 -5.19 26.22
N THR A 362 -15.11 -5.34 26.35
CA THR A 362 -15.84 -4.87 27.52
C THR A 362 -15.41 -5.57 28.81
N LYS A 363 -15.16 -6.90 28.77
CA LYS A 363 -14.64 -7.65 29.93
C LYS A 363 -13.26 -7.16 30.42
N ARG A 364 -12.56 -6.37 29.63
CA ARG A 364 -11.24 -5.80 29.95
C ARG A 364 -11.27 -4.28 30.07
N ASP A 365 -12.48 -3.73 30.35
CA ASP A 365 -12.73 -2.30 30.59
C ASP A 365 -12.31 -1.40 29.40
N ILE A 366 -12.47 -1.88 28.17
CA ILE A 366 -12.26 -1.09 26.95
C ILE A 366 -13.63 -0.68 26.41
N GLU A 367 -13.90 0.62 26.47
CA GLU A 367 -15.13 1.23 25.96
C GLU A 367 -15.09 1.32 24.44
N ILE A 368 -16.19 0.93 23.79
CA ILE A 368 -16.41 1.08 22.34
C ILE A 368 -17.27 2.33 22.12
N LEU A 369 -16.68 3.35 21.51
CA LEU A 369 -17.35 4.62 21.23
C LEU A 369 -18.28 4.55 20.02
N GLN A 370 -17.93 3.74 19.02
CA GLN A 370 -18.68 3.59 17.77
C GLN A 370 -18.28 2.28 17.09
N SER A 371 -19.17 1.75 16.26
CA SER A 371 -18.88 0.60 15.39
C SER A 371 -19.46 0.79 13.99
N THR A 372 -18.83 0.18 13.01
CA THR A 372 -19.34 0.10 11.63
C THR A 372 -18.86 -1.20 11.01
N ASP A 373 -19.57 -1.67 9.99
CA ASP A 373 -19.22 -2.89 9.28
C ASP A 373 -19.30 -2.73 7.76
N SER A 374 -18.64 -3.63 7.08
CA SER A 374 -18.66 -3.79 5.63
C SER A 374 -18.57 -5.27 5.25
N ASN A 375 -18.50 -5.59 3.98
CA ASN A 375 -18.36 -6.99 3.52
C ASN A 375 -17.12 -7.70 4.08
N THR A 376 -16.04 -6.98 4.28
CA THR A 376 -14.73 -7.53 4.64
C THR A 376 -14.19 -6.98 5.95
N THR A 377 -14.87 -6.03 6.60
CA THR A 377 -14.38 -5.42 7.83
C THR A 377 -15.49 -5.21 8.86
N ILE A 378 -15.12 -5.29 10.13
CA ILE A 378 -15.90 -4.75 11.25
C ILE A 378 -14.95 -3.84 12.02
N SER A 379 -15.32 -2.58 12.14
CA SER A 379 -14.49 -1.56 12.78
C SER A 379 -15.11 -1.06 14.06
N PHE A 380 -14.26 -0.76 15.05
CA PHE A 380 -14.61 -0.25 16.36
C PHE A 380 -13.75 0.98 16.67
N LEU A 381 -14.37 2.03 17.17
CA LEU A 381 -13.66 3.21 17.66
C LEU A 381 -13.44 3.07 19.15
N VAL A 382 -12.21 3.23 19.59
CA VAL A 382 -11.80 3.20 21.00
C VAL A 382 -10.90 4.38 21.32
N LYS A 383 -10.65 4.65 22.61
CA LYS A 383 -9.61 5.62 23.00
C LYS A 383 -8.22 5.09 22.64
N LYS A 384 -7.34 5.97 22.14
CA LYS A 384 -5.99 5.65 21.66
C LYS A 384 -5.14 4.91 22.69
N GLU A 385 -5.26 5.28 23.98
CA GLU A 385 -4.54 4.62 25.07
C GLU A 385 -4.86 3.12 25.19
N HIS A 386 -6.04 2.70 24.73
CA HIS A 386 -6.47 1.31 24.76
C HIS A 386 -6.19 0.54 23.46
N ALA A 387 -5.81 1.22 22.36
CA ALA A 387 -5.72 0.63 21.04
C ALA A 387 -4.79 -0.57 20.97
N LYS A 388 -3.57 -0.46 21.47
CA LYS A 388 -2.59 -1.58 21.49
C LYS A 388 -3.14 -2.79 22.24
N ARG A 389 -3.66 -2.57 23.43
CA ARG A 389 -4.22 -3.64 24.27
C ARG A 389 -5.44 -4.27 23.60
N ALA A 390 -6.28 -3.49 22.95
CA ALA A 390 -7.43 -3.98 22.20
C ALA A 390 -7.02 -4.88 21.01
N VAL A 391 -6.01 -4.49 20.24
CA VAL A 391 -5.47 -5.33 19.15
C VAL A 391 -4.97 -6.67 19.70
N GLN A 392 -4.20 -6.67 20.78
CA GLN A 392 -3.69 -7.90 21.41
C GLN A 392 -4.82 -8.82 21.87
N ILE A 393 -5.83 -8.26 22.56
CA ILE A 393 -7.01 -9.00 23.04
C ILE A 393 -7.76 -9.66 21.89
N LEU A 394 -7.99 -8.92 20.79
CA LEU A 394 -8.72 -9.45 19.64
C LEU A 394 -7.92 -10.48 18.87
N HIS A 395 -6.60 -10.28 18.76
CA HIS A 395 -5.71 -11.25 18.13
C HIS A 395 -5.72 -12.60 18.89
N GLU A 396 -5.66 -12.57 20.24
CA GLU A 396 -5.81 -13.77 21.08
C GLU A 396 -7.21 -14.39 20.97
N GLU A 397 -8.28 -13.56 21.01
CA GLU A 397 -9.68 -14.01 20.94
C GLU A 397 -9.96 -14.78 19.63
N PHE A 398 -9.36 -14.36 18.53
CA PHE A 398 -9.58 -14.95 17.21
C PHE A 398 -8.52 -15.97 16.80
N GLU A 399 -7.53 -16.26 17.66
CA GLU A 399 -6.46 -17.26 17.44
C GLU A 399 -5.69 -17.01 16.13
N LEU A 400 -5.27 -15.75 15.93
CA LEU A 400 -4.59 -15.30 14.72
C LEU A 400 -3.06 -15.48 14.75
#